data_ad35b8e99d0d650e618e67780f052ae1
#
_entry.id   ad35b8e99d0d650e618e67780f052ae1
#
_cell.length_a   1.000
_cell.length_b   1.000
_cell.length_c   1.000
_cell.angle_alpha   90.00
_cell.angle_beta   90.00
_cell.angle_gamma   90.00
#
_symmetry.space_group_name_H-M   'P 1'
#
loop_
_entity.id
_entity.type
_entity.pdbx_description
1 polymer ?
#
loop_
_entity_poly.entity_id
_entity_poly.type
_entity_poly.pdbx_seq_one_letter_code
_entity_poly.pdbx_strand_id
1 'polypeptide(L)'
;MARWNSCNLLHVAPDAKRLWQFDAKGGSFVLAREQRVPHTETMPAKFVAKSWSSLWQPKLNLAWLPPENVFLRVIELPAANTEETFSMVELQLEKLSPIPITQVVWTMHALGTHSSAAKADGTVESLQTIMVILAARGAVEEFLGKLEKEGYLADRLEVPMLDQLEAVAATGDGVWLFPFSMSGQNAALVAWRDGGALRSLSFVTLPAAGDRAAELQQQLSLLMMAGEVEGWLTSEPKWNLVADPANATEWENVLRAATGGTATVITPPAPVELALRTTKRAADADAKVNLLPQEFSARYHQQFIDRLWLTGLGWAGAAYAVFLAIYFCAVGFRGWQAHGVESQVAAISQSYTNVVELKAKYAVLQERAQLKYAALDVWKVVAQQTPPGLTVQRMGFTEGQRLALSGSTTADMVNTLLNFDEALRKTQVNGQPFFDLLSGSHVNPVTQGGSTTWSLTTELLHTERSAP
;
A
#
# COMPACT_ATOMS: atom_id res chain seq x y z
N MET A 1 7.72 -28.06 -12.49
CA MET A 1 6.80 -27.35 -11.57
C MET A 1 5.83 -26.59 -12.42
N ALA A 2 4.52 -26.61 -12.14
CA ALA A 2 3.53 -25.88 -12.92
C ALA A 2 3.88 -24.38 -12.91
N ARG A 3 3.91 -23.76 -14.07
CA ARG A 3 4.19 -22.30 -14.24
C ARG A 3 3.14 -21.43 -13.51
N TRP A 4 1.94 -21.97 -13.31
CA TRP A 4 0.79 -21.29 -12.75
C TRP A 4 0.28 -22.01 -11.49
N ASN A 5 -0.02 -21.24 -10.45
CA ASN A 5 -0.58 -21.78 -9.20
C ASN A 5 -2.11 -21.89 -9.27
N SER A 6 -2.75 -21.02 -10.01
CA SER A 6 -4.20 -21.08 -10.24
C SER A 6 -4.54 -20.54 -11.62
N CYS A 7 -5.64 -21.04 -12.19
CA CYS A 7 -6.19 -20.58 -13.44
C CYS A 7 -7.67 -20.25 -13.27
N ASN A 8 -8.09 -19.13 -13.80
CA ASN A 8 -9.51 -18.79 -13.97
C ASN A 8 -9.89 -18.91 -15.42
N LEU A 9 -11.06 -19.45 -15.69
CA LEU A 9 -11.66 -19.41 -17.01
C LEU A 9 -13.05 -18.78 -16.93
N LEU A 10 -13.23 -17.70 -17.67
CA LEU A 10 -14.48 -16.98 -17.78
C LEU A 10 -15.19 -17.32 -19.10
N HIS A 11 -16.44 -17.72 -19.01
CA HIS A 11 -17.34 -17.93 -20.13
C HIS A 11 -18.53 -16.99 -20.02
N VAL A 12 -18.69 -16.16 -21.04
CA VAL A 12 -19.86 -15.30 -21.20
C VAL A 12 -20.87 -16.04 -22.07
N ALA A 13 -21.69 -16.89 -21.43
CA ALA A 13 -22.74 -17.65 -22.12
C ALA A 13 -24.00 -16.77 -22.33
N PRO A 14 -24.93 -17.13 -23.23
CA PRO A 14 -26.15 -16.34 -23.45
C PRO A 14 -27.04 -16.19 -22.22
N ASP A 15 -27.04 -17.18 -21.33
CA ASP A 15 -27.86 -17.24 -20.12
C ASP A 15 -27.24 -16.59 -18.90
N ALA A 16 -25.92 -16.68 -18.74
CA ALA A 16 -25.18 -16.16 -17.59
C ALA A 16 -23.67 -16.16 -17.85
N LYS A 17 -22.96 -15.43 -17.01
CA LYS A 17 -21.49 -15.52 -16.92
C LYS A 17 -21.12 -16.66 -15.98
N ARG A 18 -20.21 -17.51 -16.42
CA ARG A 18 -19.68 -18.63 -15.63
C ARG A 18 -18.19 -18.47 -15.46
N LEU A 19 -17.73 -18.58 -14.22
CA LEU A 19 -16.31 -18.54 -13.87
C LEU A 19 -15.93 -19.85 -13.19
N TRP A 20 -14.98 -20.55 -13.76
CA TRP A 20 -14.33 -21.70 -13.13
C TRP A 20 -12.95 -21.29 -12.64
N GLN A 21 -12.64 -21.64 -11.41
CA GLN A 21 -11.33 -21.46 -10.83
C GLN A 21 -10.71 -22.83 -10.58
N PHE A 22 -9.52 -23.03 -11.11
CA PHE A 22 -8.74 -24.24 -10.94
C PHE A 22 -7.45 -23.94 -10.18
N ASP A 23 -7.13 -24.77 -9.22
CA ASP A 23 -5.88 -24.68 -8.48
C ASP A 23 -4.93 -25.79 -8.91
N ALA A 24 -3.64 -25.49 -9.06
CA ALA A 24 -2.61 -26.49 -9.35
C ALA A 24 -2.31 -27.33 -8.12
N LYS A 25 -2.56 -28.63 -8.22
CA LYS A 25 -2.27 -29.61 -7.17
C LYS A 25 -1.58 -30.84 -7.77
N GLY A 26 -0.39 -31.19 -7.28
CA GLY A 26 0.31 -32.40 -7.73
C GLY A 26 0.64 -32.44 -9.22
N GLY A 27 0.85 -31.29 -9.88
CA GLY A 27 1.14 -31.20 -11.32
C GLY A 27 -0.09 -31.20 -12.23
N SER A 28 -1.31 -31.23 -11.69
CA SER A 28 -2.57 -31.12 -12.44
C SER A 28 -3.44 -29.99 -11.88
N PHE A 29 -4.41 -29.53 -12.68
CA PHE A 29 -5.41 -28.56 -12.25
C PHE A 29 -6.64 -29.27 -11.71
N VAL A 30 -7.15 -28.81 -10.58
CA VAL A 30 -8.36 -29.33 -9.92
C VAL A 30 -9.33 -28.17 -9.73
N LEU A 31 -10.63 -28.41 -9.99
CA LEU A 31 -11.66 -27.40 -9.76
C LEU A 31 -11.71 -27.03 -8.27
N ALA A 32 -11.44 -25.75 -8.01
CA ALA A 32 -11.53 -25.17 -6.67
C ALA A 32 -12.88 -24.49 -6.44
N ARG A 33 -13.45 -23.89 -7.50
CA ARG A 33 -14.70 -23.15 -7.41
C ARG A 33 -15.36 -23.00 -8.78
N GLU A 34 -16.69 -23.01 -8.77
CA GLU A 34 -17.54 -22.59 -9.88
C GLU A 34 -18.47 -21.45 -9.42
N GLN A 35 -18.60 -20.42 -10.25
CA GLN A 35 -19.51 -19.30 -10.00
C GLN A 35 -20.33 -19.03 -11.25
N ARG A 36 -21.64 -18.86 -11.05
CA ARG A 36 -22.57 -18.43 -12.09
C ARG A 36 -23.19 -17.10 -11.66
N VAL A 37 -23.07 -16.10 -12.51
CA VAL A 37 -23.53 -14.73 -12.22
C VAL A 37 -24.40 -14.25 -13.40
N PRO A 38 -25.58 -13.68 -13.14
CA PRO A 38 -26.41 -13.09 -14.19
C PRO A 38 -25.65 -11.98 -14.93
N HIS A 39 -26.06 -11.67 -16.17
CA HIS A 39 -25.44 -10.59 -16.95
C HIS A 39 -25.58 -9.21 -16.30
N THR A 40 -26.63 -9.03 -15.49
CA THR A 40 -26.93 -7.77 -14.77
C THR A 40 -25.97 -7.49 -13.62
N GLU A 41 -25.28 -8.50 -13.14
CA GLU A 41 -24.36 -8.38 -12.02
C GLU A 41 -22.90 -8.47 -12.48
N THR A 42 -22.00 -7.78 -11.78
CA THR A 42 -20.56 -7.88 -12.03
C THR A 42 -19.93 -9.02 -11.26
N MET A 43 -18.89 -9.62 -11.82
CA MET A 43 -18.13 -10.65 -11.10
C MET A 43 -17.46 -10.05 -9.86
N PRO A 44 -17.49 -10.72 -8.68
CA PRO A 44 -16.82 -10.21 -7.49
C PRO A 44 -15.31 -10.07 -7.73
N ALA A 45 -14.78 -8.87 -7.48
CA ALA A 45 -13.38 -8.51 -7.76
C ALA A 45 -12.36 -9.46 -7.11
N LYS A 46 -12.68 -10.01 -5.93
CA LYS A 46 -11.80 -10.98 -5.23
C LYS A 46 -11.50 -12.25 -6.03
N PHE A 47 -12.35 -12.60 -7.01
CA PHE A 47 -12.15 -13.80 -7.83
C PHE A 47 -11.43 -13.51 -9.13
N VAL A 48 -11.66 -12.34 -9.70
CA VAL A 48 -11.19 -11.98 -11.05
C VAL A 48 -9.92 -11.11 -11.02
N ALA A 49 -9.75 -10.26 -10.02
CA ALA A 49 -8.61 -9.37 -9.93
C ALA A 49 -7.33 -10.11 -9.52
N LYS A 50 -6.22 -9.74 -10.14
CA LYS A 50 -4.89 -10.08 -9.68
C LYS A 50 -4.49 -9.15 -8.54
N SER A 51 -3.83 -9.70 -7.51
CA SER A 51 -3.39 -8.97 -6.32
C SER A 51 -1.89 -9.18 -6.09
N TRP A 52 -1.34 -8.61 -5.03
CA TRP A 52 0.04 -8.81 -4.62
C TRP A 52 0.43 -10.30 -4.51
N SER A 53 -0.50 -11.15 -4.06
CA SER A 53 -0.25 -12.59 -3.97
C SER A 53 0.08 -13.21 -5.33
N SER A 54 -0.41 -12.63 -6.43
CA SER A 54 -0.15 -13.11 -7.80
C SER A 54 1.31 -12.96 -8.22
N LEU A 55 2.14 -12.19 -7.48
CA LEU A 55 3.59 -12.11 -7.72
C LEU A 55 4.30 -13.40 -7.28
N TRP A 56 3.85 -14.04 -6.20
CA TRP A 56 4.42 -15.27 -5.68
C TRP A 56 3.61 -16.51 -6.04
N GLN A 57 2.32 -16.32 -6.33
CA GLN A 57 1.38 -17.35 -6.77
C GLN A 57 0.80 -16.92 -8.12
N PRO A 58 1.52 -17.17 -9.23
CA PRO A 58 1.09 -16.75 -10.56
C PRO A 58 -0.30 -17.28 -10.89
N LYS A 59 -1.18 -16.38 -11.34
CA LYS A 59 -2.56 -16.64 -11.71
C LYS A 59 -2.76 -16.36 -13.18
N LEU A 60 -3.34 -17.32 -13.91
CA LEU A 60 -3.67 -17.21 -15.32
C LEU A 60 -5.18 -16.94 -15.47
N ASN A 61 -5.53 -15.85 -16.13
CA ASN A 61 -6.92 -15.52 -16.45
C ASN A 61 -7.20 -15.84 -17.92
N LEU A 62 -8.09 -16.78 -18.16
CA LEU A 62 -8.52 -17.21 -19.48
C LEU A 62 -9.95 -16.72 -19.74
N ALA A 63 -10.28 -16.41 -20.98
CA ALA A 63 -11.66 -16.18 -21.39
C ALA A 63 -11.98 -16.92 -22.68
N TRP A 64 -13.16 -17.52 -22.77
CA TRP A 64 -13.66 -18.08 -24.01
C TRP A 64 -14.26 -16.97 -24.87
N LEU A 65 -13.70 -16.82 -26.07
CA LEU A 65 -14.24 -15.94 -27.09
C LEU A 65 -15.55 -16.50 -27.64
N PRO A 66 -16.62 -15.71 -27.75
CA PRO A 66 -17.88 -16.16 -28.35
C PRO A 66 -17.68 -16.63 -29.78
N PRO A 67 -18.35 -17.71 -30.18
CA PRO A 67 -18.18 -18.35 -31.53
C PRO A 67 -18.56 -17.44 -32.69
N GLU A 68 -19.45 -16.47 -32.47
CA GLU A 68 -19.91 -15.52 -33.48
C GLU A 68 -18.79 -14.72 -34.16
N ASN A 69 -17.70 -14.58 -33.45
CA ASN A 69 -16.56 -13.72 -33.83
C ASN A 69 -15.35 -14.54 -34.30
N VAL A 70 -15.55 -15.85 -34.53
CA VAL A 70 -14.46 -16.78 -34.85
C VAL A 70 -14.66 -17.42 -36.21
N PHE A 71 -13.59 -17.47 -36.98
CA PHE A 71 -13.51 -18.25 -38.22
C PHE A 71 -12.49 -19.36 -38.03
N LEU A 72 -12.85 -20.58 -38.36
CA LEU A 72 -11.99 -21.74 -38.21
C LEU A 72 -11.54 -22.20 -39.61
N ARG A 73 -10.27 -22.53 -39.76
CA ARG A 73 -9.70 -23.11 -40.96
C ARG A 73 -8.82 -24.28 -40.60
N VAL A 74 -8.85 -25.29 -41.40
CA VAL A 74 -7.96 -26.45 -41.27
C VAL A 74 -7.04 -26.47 -42.48
N ILE A 75 -5.76 -26.60 -42.21
CA ILE A 75 -4.74 -26.71 -43.26
C ILE A 75 -3.75 -27.82 -42.90
N GLU A 76 -3.13 -28.37 -43.91
CA GLU A 76 -2.06 -29.34 -43.78
C GLU A 76 -0.72 -28.70 -44.17
N LEU A 77 0.25 -28.85 -43.33
CA LEU A 77 1.61 -28.31 -43.51
C LEU A 77 2.63 -29.41 -43.27
N PRO A 78 3.82 -29.33 -43.87
CA PRO A 78 4.92 -30.20 -43.49
C PRO A 78 5.19 -30.12 -41.99
N ALA A 79 5.47 -31.25 -41.37
CA ALA A 79 5.76 -31.30 -39.95
C ALA A 79 7.00 -30.48 -39.61
N ALA A 80 6.85 -29.44 -38.79
CA ALA A 80 7.88 -28.52 -38.41
C ALA A 80 7.74 -28.13 -36.92
N ASN A 81 8.66 -27.35 -36.40
CA ASN A 81 8.53 -26.78 -35.07
C ASN A 81 7.48 -25.65 -35.01
N THR A 82 7.06 -25.24 -33.81
CA THR A 82 5.99 -24.25 -33.64
C THR A 82 6.29 -22.91 -34.32
N GLU A 83 7.55 -22.44 -34.30
CA GLU A 83 7.95 -21.15 -34.90
C GLU A 83 7.91 -21.19 -36.42
N GLU A 84 8.42 -22.26 -37.00
CA GLU A 84 8.36 -22.47 -38.45
C GLU A 84 6.93 -22.62 -38.92
N THR A 85 6.12 -23.42 -38.20
CA THR A 85 4.70 -23.59 -38.52
C THR A 85 3.96 -22.26 -38.45
N PHE A 86 4.23 -21.45 -37.43
CA PHE A 86 3.64 -20.11 -37.29
C PHE A 86 3.95 -19.24 -38.53
N SER A 87 5.21 -19.20 -38.94
CA SER A 87 5.65 -18.46 -40.14
C SER A 87 5.00 -18.98 -41.43
N MET A 88 4.85 -20.30 -41.56
CA MET A 88 4.15 -20.90 -42.73
C MET A 88 2.67 -20.53 -42.76
N VAL A 89 2.00 -20.52 -41.60
CA VAL A 89 0.58 -20.08 -41.51
C VAL A 89 0.48 -18.60 -41.82
N GLU A 90 1.36 -17.77 -41.28
CA GLU A 90 1.37 -16.32 -41.53
C GLU A 90 1.42 -15.98 -43.03
N LEU A 91 2.24 -16.67 -43.78
CA LEU A 91 2.34 -16.51 -45.24
C LEU A 91 1.03 -16.88 -45.96
N GLN A 92 0.19 -17.73 -45.38
CA GLN A 92 -1.07 -18.17 -45.99
C GLN A 92 -2.29 -17.39 -45.45
N LEU A 93 -2.12 -16.49 -44.50
CA LEU A 93 -3.22 -15.80 -43.84
C LEU A 93 -4.13 -15.05 -44.81
N GLU A 94 -3.58 -14.45 -45.86
CA GLU A 94 -4.37 -13.72 -46.88
C GLU A 94 -5.35 -14.63 -47.57
N LYS A 95 -4.97 -15.89 -47.80
CA LYS A 95 -5.83 -16.90 -48.43
C LYS A 95 -6.84 -17.49 -47.42
N LEU A 96 -6.46 -17.61 -46.17
CA LEU A 96 -7.28 -18.23 -45.12
C LEU A 96 -8.33 -17.28 -44.54
N SER A 97 -8.03 -15.99 -44.53
CA SER A 97 -8.86 -15.00 -43.87
C SER A 97 -10.02 -14.53 -44.74
N PRO A 98 -11.26 -14.54 -44.23
CA PRO A 98 -12.42 -13.98 -44.93
C PRO A 98 -12.49 -12.44 -44.90
N ILE A 99 -11.61 -11.80 -44.10
CA ILE A 99 -11.56 -10.36 -43.93
C ILE A 99 -10.11 -9.86 -44.07
N PRO A 100 -9.87 -8.56 -44.32
CA PRO A 100 -8.50 -8.04 -44.49
C PRO A 100 -7.58 -8.38 -43.32
N ILE A 101 -6.35 -8.79 -43.60
CA ILE A 101 -5.37 -9.25 -42.58
C ILE A 101 -5.14 -8.19 -41.46
N THR A 102 -5.15 -6.91 -41.81
CA THR A 102 -4.99 -5.80 -40.86
C THR A 102 -6.10 -5.73 -39.83
N GLN A 103 -7.23 -6.36 -40.07
CA GLN A 103 -8.41 -6.42 -39.21
C GLN A 103 -8.59 -7.79 -38.53
N VAL A 104 -7.58 -8.68 -38.62
CA VAL A 104 -7.65 -10.03 -38.06
C VAL A 104 -6.68 -10.16 -36.87
N VAL A 105 -7.14 -10.86 -35.86
CA VAL A 105 -6.32 -11.51 -34.86
C VAL A 105 -6.40 -13.00 -35.09
N TRP A 106 -5.30 -13.70 -35.00
CA TRP A 106 -5.26 -15.11 -35.28
C TRP A 106 -4.33 -15.88 -34.34
N THR A 107 -4.59 -17.18 -34.27
CA THR A 107 -3.74 -18.16 -33.61
C THR A 107 -3.83 -19.50 -34.30
N MET A 108 -2.97 -20.44 -33.95
CA MET A 108 -2.98 -21.79 -34.52
C MET A 108 -2.83 -22.85 -33.44
N HIS A 109 -3.34 -24.04 -33.73
CA HIS A 109 -3.15 -25.25 -32.94
C HIS A 109 -2.83 -26.44 -33.81
N ALA A 110 -1.74 -27.15 -33.49
CA ALA A 110 -1.43 -28.41 -34.13
C ALA A 110 -2.31 -29.52 -33.53
N LEU A 111 -3.08 -30.19 -34.40
CA LEU A 111 -4.02 -31.23 -33.99
C LEU A 111 -3.42 -32.64 -34.05
N GLY A 112 -2.35 -32.83 -34.77
CA GLY A 112 -1.66 -34.09 -34.91
C GLY A 112 -0.85 -34.19 -36.20
N THR A 113 -0.01 -35.21 -36.27
CA THR A 113 0.79 -35.50 -37.45
C THR A 113 0.29 -36.81 -38.09
N HIS A 114 0.28 -36.84 -39.39
CA HIS A 114 -0.05 -38.02 -40.18
C HIS A 114 0.90 -38.12 -41.38
N SER A 115 1.02 -39.32 -41.92
CA SER A 115 1.83 -39.52 -43.14
C SER A 115 0.99 -39.21 -44.37
N SER A 116 1.54 -38.43 -45.31
CA SER A 116 0.92 -38.25 -46.62
C SER A 116 0.87 -39.58 -47.39
N ALA A 117 -0.05 -39.68 -48.34
CA ALA A 117 0.06 -40.73 -49.32
C ALA A 117 1.42 -40.67 -50.03
N ALA A 118 2.00 -41.81 -50.32
CA ALA A 118 3.30 -41.86 -50.99
C ALA A 118 3.22 -41.07 -52.32
N LYS A 119 4.09 -40.11 -52.50
CA LYS A 119 4.25 -39.38 -53.75
C LYS A 119 4.72 -40.33 -54.85
N ALA A 120 4.59 -39.93 -56.11
CA ALA A 120 5.02 -40.72 -57.29
C ALA A 120 6.53 -41.12 -57.22
N ASP A 121 7.34 -40.42 -56.45
CA ASP A 121 8.75 -40.70 -56.17
C ASP A 121 9.00 -41.67 -54.99
N GLY A 122 7.94 -42.18 -54.37
CA GLY A 122 8.02 -43.07 -53.19
C GLY A 122 8.32 -42.36 -51.87
N THR A 123 8.46 -41.05 -51.83
CA THR A 123 8.66 -40.29 -50.58
C THR A 123 7.35 -40.11 -49.83
N VAL A 124 7.36 -40.40 -48.52
CA VAL A 124 6.25 -40.13 -47.60
C VAL A 124 6.62 -38.91 -46.80
N GLU A 125 5.86 -37.85 -46.99
CA GLU A 125 6.03 -36.65 -46.18
C GLU A 125 5.22 -36.78 -44.88
N SER A 126 5.82 -36.36 -43.78
CA SER A 126 5.09 -36.18 -42.52
C SER A 126 4.38 -34.84 -42.60
N LEU A 127 3.05 -34.88 -42.58
CA LEU A 127 2.18 -33.70 -42.56
C LEU A 127 1.63 -33.50 -41.16
N GLN A 128 1.44 -32.27 -40.79
CA GLN A 128 0.71 -31.88 -39.56
C GLN A 128 -0.58 -31.16 -39.94
N THR A 129 -1.66 -31.56 -39.28
CA THR A 129 -2.95 -30.87 -39.41
C THR A 129 -2.93 -29.67 -38.42
N ILE A 130 -3.15 -28.49 -38.95
CA ILE A 130 -3.17 -27.24 -38.19
C ILE A 130 -4.57 -26.65 -38.22
N MET A 131 -5.15 -26.39 -37.09
CA MET A 131 -6.34 -25.56 -36.94
C MET A 131 -5.93 -24.10 -36.79
N VAL A 132 -6.30 -23.27 -37.76
CA VAL A 132 -6.09 -21.81 -37.70
C VAL A 132 -7.39 -21.17 -37.23
N ILE A 133 -7.27 -20.38 -36.18
CA ILE A 133 -8.37 -19.67 -35.55
C ILE A 133 -8.18 -18.20 -35.85
N LEU A 134 -9.15 -17.60 -36.50
CA LEU A 134 -9.16 -16.21 -36.93
C LEU A 134 -10.31 -15.49 -36.23
N ALA A 135 -10.11 -14.26 -35.80
CA ALA A 135 -11.17 -13.45 -35.23
C ALA A 135 -11.06 -11.99 -35.71
N ALA A 136 -12.20 -11.33 -35.91
CA ALA A 136 -12.21 -9.92 -36.25
C ALA A 136 -11.67 -9.11 -35.09
N ARG A 137 -10.62 -8.27 -35.32
CA ARG A 137 -9.96 -7.45 -34.29
C ARG A 137 -10.97 -6.60 -33.51
N GLY A 138 -11.89 -5.90 -34.21
CA GLY A 138 -12.87 -5.05 -33.55
C GLY A 138 -13.81 -5.82 -32.61
N ALA A 139 -14.20 -7.06 -32.98
CA ALA A 139 -15.01 -7.92 -32.13
C ALA A 139 -14.24 -8.40 -30.88
N VAL A 140 -12.95 -8.73 -31.04
CA VAL A 140 -12.07 -9.08 -29.91
C VAL A 140 -11.89 -7.89 -28.98
N GLU A 141 -11.66 -6.70 -29.51
CA GLU A 141 -11.51 -5.45 -28.74
C GLU A 141 -12.79 -5.09 -27.97
N GLU A 142 -13.97 -5.23 -28.61
CA GLU A 142 -15.26 -5.03 -27.96
C GLU A 142 -15.47 -6.03 -26.82
N PHE A 143 -15.16 -7.30 -27.05
CA PHE A 143 -15.25 -8.34 -26.04
C PHE A 143 -14.33 -8.06 -24.84
N LEU A 144 -13.06 -7.73 -25.11
CA LEU A 144 -12.10 -7.34 -24.07
C LEU A 144 -12.56 -6.10 -23.30
N GLY A 145 -13.13 -5.12 -23.99
CA GLY A 145 -13.69 -3.93 -23.34
C GLY A 145 -14.86 -4.25 -22.39
N LYS A 146 -15.67 -5.26 -22.71
CA LYS A 146 -16.72 -5.78 -21.81
C LYS A 146 -16.10 -6.44 -20.56
N LEU A 147 -15.06 -7.26 -20.74
CA LEU A 147 -14.35 -7.91 -19.63
C LEU A 147 -13.64 -6.91 -18.73
N GLU A 148 -13.00 -5.87 -19.29
CA GLU A 148 -12.35 -4.80 -18.54
C GLU A 148 -13.31 -4.04 -17.63
N LYS A 149 -14.52 -3.72 -18.12
CA LYS A 149 -15.57 -3.06 -17.33
C LYS A 149 -15.98 -3.88 -16.10
N GLU A 150 -15.85 -5.20 -16.19
CA GLU A 150 -16.08 -6.11 -15.08
C GLU A 150 -14.84 -6.33 -14.19
N GLY A 151 -13.71 -5.69 -14.52
CA GLY A 151 -12.45 -5.84 -13.81
C GLY A 151 -11.71 -7.14 -14.14
N TYR A 152 -12.14 -7.88 -15.17
CA TYR A 152 -11.48 -9.10 -15.63
C TYR A 152 -10.45 -8.78 -16.72
N LEU A 153 -9.18 -8.91 -16.39
CA LEU A 153 -8.09 -8.76 -17.36
C LEU A 153 -7.64 -10.15 -17.79
N ALA A 154 -7.99 -10.51 -19.03
CA ALA A 154 -7.64 -11.81 -19.59
C ALA A 154 -6.15 -11.84 -20.00
N ASP A 155 -5.45 -12.91 -19.67
CA ASP A 155 -4.09 -13.16 -20.14
C ASP A 155 -4.09 -13.89 -21.48
N ARG A 156 -5.14 -14.67 -21.73
CA ARG A 156 -5.33 -15.42 -22.98
C ARG A 156 -6.80 -15.47 -23.35
N LEU A 157 -7.04 -15.42 -24.66
CA LEU A 157 -8.34 -15.73 -25.26
C LEU A 157 -8.26 -17.10 -25.92
N GLU A 158 -9.22 -17.93 -25.59
CA GLU A 158 -9.32 -19.31 -26.08
C GLU A 158 -10.69 -19.55 -26.72
N VAL A 159 -10.80 -20.61 -27.50
CA VAL A 159 -12.08 -21.05 -28.06
C VAL A 159 -12.41 -22.47 -27.59
N PRO A 160 -13.65 -22.74 -27.16
CA PRO A 160 -14.02 -24.06 -26.64
C PRO A 160 -14.06 -25.16 -27.68
N MET A 161 -14.15 -24.81 -28.98
CA MET A 161 -14.34 -25.77 -30.08
C MET A 161 -13.20 -26.78 -30.22
N LEU A 162 -11.96 -26.31 -30.01
CA LEU A 162 -10.79 -27.19 -30.01
C LEU A 162 -10.92 -28.28 -28.95
N ASP A 163 -11.20 -27.87 -27.70
CA ASP A 163 -11.33 -28.82 -26.60
C ASP A 163 -12.56 -29.72 -26.72
N GLN A 164 -13.65 -29.27 -27.42
CA GLN A 164 -14.79 -30.09 -27.75
C GLN A 164 -14.40 -31.21 -28.75
N LEU A 165 -13.65 -30.86 -29.79
CA LEU A 165 -13.17 -31.83 -30.77
C LEU A 165 -12.26 -32.90 -30.14
N GLU A 166 -11.36 -32.48 -29.27
CA GLU A 166 -10.43 -33.39 -28.56
C GLU A 166 -11.14 -34.23 -27.51
N ALA A 167 -12.12 -33.66 -26.79
CA ALA A 167 -12.81 -34.34 -25.69
C ALA A 167 -13.68 -35.50 -26.15
N VAL A 168 -14.30 -35.37 -27.30
CA VAL A 168 -15.16 -36.42 -27.89
C VAL A 168 -14.32 -37.55 -28.46
N ALA A 169 -12.97 -37.43 -28.45
CA ALA A 169 -12.04 -38.40 -28.97
C ALA A 169 -12.58 -38.97 -30.32
N ALA A 170 -12.81 -38.06 -31.27
CA ALA A 170 -13.33 -38.43 -32.57
C ALA A 170 -12.37 -39.45 -33.22
N THR A 171 -12.60 -40.72 -32.95
CA THR A 171 -11.69 -41.82 -33.27
C THR A 171 -12.00 -42.48 -34.61
N GLY A 172 -12.84 -41.85 -35.40
CA GLY A 172 -13.22 -42.43 -36.71
C GLY A 172 -13.45 -41.39 -37.77
N ASP A 173 -13.37 -41.84 -39.00
CA ASP A 173 -13.72 -41.05 -40.17
C ASP A 173 -15.23 -40.79 -40.18
N GLY A 174 -15.61 -39.63 -40.67
CA GLY A 174 -17.01 -39.19 -40.76
C GLY A 174 -17.20 -37.72 -40.40
N VAL A 175 -18.45 -37.36 -40.24
CA VAL A 175 -18.87 -36.00 -39.93
C VAL A 175 -19.35 -35.91 -38.48
N TRP A 176 -18.87 -34.91 -37.80
CA TRP A 176 -19.20 -34.63 -36.41
C TRP A 176 -19.91 -33.29 -36.29
N LEU A 177 -21.16 -33.30 -35.85
CA LEU A 177 -21.95 -32.11 -35.61
C LEU A 177 -21.99 -31.79 -34.10
N PHE A 178 -21.68 -30.54 -33.79
CA PHE A 178 -21.76 -30.01 -32.43
C PHE A 178 -22.75 -28.85 -32.42
N PRO A 179 -24.04 -29.10 -32.09
CA PRO A 179 -25.03 -28.07 -31.98
C PRO A 179 -24.75 -27.07 -30.86
N PHE A 180 -24.99 -25.80 -31.11
CA PHE A 180 -24.95 -24.73 -30.13
C PHE A 180 -25.87 -23.56 -30.55
N SER A 181 -26.01 -22.56 -29.68
CA SER A 181 -26.73 -21.34 -30.01
C SER A 181 -25.74 -20.24 -30.35
N MET A 182 -25.92 -19.59 -31.48
CA MET A 182 -25.12 -18.47 -31.96
C MET A 182 -26.02 -17.26 -32.19
N SER A 183 -25.84 -16.19 -31.40
CA SER A 183 -26.69 -14.98 -31.46
C SER A 183 -28.20 -15.26 -31.43
N GLY A 184 -28.61 -16.26 -30.65
CA GLY A 184 -30.01 -16.68 -30.53
C GLY A 184 -30.56 -17.55 -31.70
N GLN A 185 -29.72 -17.90 -32.65
CA GLN A 185 -30.05 -18.84 -33.75
C GLN A 185 -29.44 -20.22 -33.45
N ASN A 186 -30.08 -21.26 -33.99
CA ASN A 186 -29.51 -22.59 -33.95
C ASN A 186 -28.33 -22.67 -34.94
N ALA A 187 -27.19 -23.13 -34.45
CA ALA A 187 -25.98 -23.32 -35.22
C ALA A 187 -25.35 -24.66 -34.88
N ALA A 188 -24.50 -25.16 -35.75
CA ALA A 188 -23.65 -26.32 -35.46
C ALA A 188 -22.23 -26.09 -35.98
N LEU A 189 -21.26 -26.54 -35.21
CA LEU A 189 -19.92 -26.78 -35.75
C LEU A 189 -19.90 -28.13 -36.44
N VAL A 190 -19.49 -28.16 -37.70
CA VAL A 190 -19.37 -29.36 -38.52
C VAL A 190 -17.89 -29.66 -38.72
N ALA A 191 -17.45 -30.80 -38.24
CA ALA A 191 -16.07 -31.26 -38.38
C ALA A 191 -16.02 -32.50 -39.26
N TRP A 192 -15.24 -32.47 -40.34
CA TRP A 192 -15.02 -33.55 -41.28
C TRP A 192 -13.70 -34.23 -41.00
N ARG A 193 -13.75 -35.54 -40.79
CA ARG A 193 -12.54 -36.36 -40.58
C ARG A 193 -12.48 -37.45 -41.63
N ASP A 194 -11.30 -37.58 -42.21
CA ASP A 194 -11.00 -38.65 -43.19
C ASP A 194 -9.53 -39.06 -43.07
N GLY A 195 -9.27 -40.38 -43.12
CA GLY A 195 -7.93 -40.91 -42.97
C GLY A 195 -7.29 -40.61 -41.60
N GLY A 196 -8.11 -40.45 -40.54
CA GLY A 196 -7.66 -40.11 -39.20
C GLY A 196 -7.32 -38.65 -38.99
N ALA A 197 -7.35 -37.81 -40.03
CA ALA A 197 -7.08 -36.38 -39.95
C ALA A 197 -8.35 -35.53 -39.99
N LEU A 198 -8.34 -34.36 -39.36
CA LEU A 198 -9.39 -33.36 -39.54
C LEU A 198 -9.15 -32.64 -40.87
N ARG A 199 -10.12 -32.75 -41.78
CA ARG A 199 -10.02 -32.19 -43.13
C ARG A 199 -10.68 -30.83 -43.26
N SER A 200 -11.86 -30.65 -42.66
CA SER A 200 -12.59 -29.40 -42.72
C SER A 200 -13.31 -29.11 -41.42
N LEU A 201 -13.48 -27.84 -41.15
CA LEU A 201 -14.17 -27.33 -39.95
C LEU A 201 -14.97 -26.10 -40.35
N SER A 202 -16.27 -26.14 -40.17
CA SER A 202 -17.17 -25.08 -40.62
C SER A 202 -18.33 -24.85 -39.67
N PHE A 203 -18.78 -23.62 -39.57
CA PHE A 203 -20.01 -23.29 -38.87
C PHE A 203 -21.18 -23.33 -39.84
N VAL A 204 -22.24 -23.98 -39.45
CA VAL A 204 -23.52 -24.02 -40.14
C VAL A 204 -24.56 -23.34 -39.28
N THR A 205 -25.28 -22.36 -39.81
CA THR A 205 -26.33 -21.64 -39.11
C THR A 205 -27.69 -21.99 -39.67
N LEU A 206 -28.66 -22.24 -38.80
CA LEU A 206 -30.02 -22.60 -39.19
C LEU A 206 -30.97 -21.45 -38.87
N PRO A 207 -31.90 -21.13 -39.74
CA PRO A 207 -32.86 -20.08 -39.52
C PRO A 207 -33.77 -20.41 -38.31
N ALA A 208 -34.17 -19.36 -37.58
CA ALA A 208 -35.12 -19.52 -36.49
C ALA A 208 -36.50 -19.98 -36.94
N ALA A 209 -36.89 -19.58 -38.17
CA ALA A 209 -38.16 -19.94 -38.81
C ALA A 209 -37.88 -20.45 -40.23
N GLY A 210 -38.60 -21.50 -40.66
CA GLY A 210 -38.43 -22.10 -41.97
C GLY A 210 -38.05 -23.58 -41.90
N ASP A 211 -37.75 -24.18 -43.09
CA ASP A 211 -37.34 -25.58 -43.17
C ASP A 211 -35.84 -25.72 -42.80
N ARG A 212 -35.57 -26.02 -41.55
CA ARG A 212 -34.20 -26.23 -41.04
C ARG A 212 -33.49 -27.40 -41.72
N ALA A 213 -34.25 -28.43 -42.10
CA ALA A 213 -33.65 -29.58 -42.74
C ALA A 213 -33.17 -29.27 -44.15
N ALA A 214 -33.99 -28.54 -44.94
CA ALA A 214 -33.61 -28.12 -46.29
C ALA A 214 -32.36 -27.19 -46.24
N GLU A 215 -32.31 -26.23 -45.29
CA GLU A 215 -31.17 -25.36 -45.15
C GLU A 215 -29.91 -26.12 -44.75
N LEU A 216 -30.03 -27.04 -43.75
CA LEU A 216 -28.91 -27.90 -43.36
C LEU A 216 -28.42 -28.75 -44.53
N GLN A 217 -29.35 -29.36 -45.29
CA GLN A 217 -29.04 -30.15 -46.48
C GLN A 217 -28.24 -29.33 -47.49
N GLN A 218 -28.68 -28.11 -47.79
CA GLN A 218 -28.00 -27.23 -48.74
C GLN A 218 -26.56 -26.93 -48.30
N GLN A 219 -26.37 -26.54 -47.03
CA GLN A 219 -25.05 -26.21 -46.51
C GLN A 219 -24.13 -27.44 -46.43
N LEU A 220 -24.64 -28.58 -45.99
CA LEU A 220 -23.88 -29.84 -45.98
C LEU A 220 -23.50 -30.31 -47.39
N SER A 221 -24.43 -30.19 -48.37
CA SER A 221 -24.14 -30.54 -49.76
C SER A 221 -23.01 -29.71 -50.37
N LEU A 222 -22.94 -28.40 -50.06
CA LEU A 222 -21.81 -27.55 -50.47
C LEU A 222 -20.49 -28.00 -49.85
N LEU A 223 -20.49 -28.38 -48.57
CA LEU A 223 -19.29 -28.90 -47.90
C LEU A 223 -18.87 -30.28 -48.46
N MET A 224 -19.81 -31.15 -48.73
CA MET A 224 -19.54 -32.44 -49.35
C MET A 224 -18.93 -32.26 -50.74
N MET A 225 -19.54 -31.41 -51.59
CA MET A 225 -19.02 -31.12 -52.93
C MET A 225 -17.59 -30.54 -52.87
N ALA A 226 -17.31 -29.69 -51.91
CA ALA A 226 -15.95 -29.19 -51.69
C ALA A 226 -14.97 -30.32 -51.35
N GLY A 227 -15.34 -31.23 -50.47
CA GLY A 227 -14.52 -32.38 -50.06
C GLY A 227 -14.30 -33.39 -51.21
N GLU A 228 -15.30 -33.57 -52.09
CA GLU A 228 -15.17 -34.39 -53.31
C GLU A 228 -14.20 -33.74 -54.30
N VAL A 229 -14.32 -32.43 -54.55
CA VAL A 229 -13.41 -31.68 -55.41
C VAL A 229 -11.97 -31.66 -54.90
N GLU A 230 -11.79 -31.56 -53.58
CA GLU A 230 -10.49 -31.63 -52.94
C GLU A 230 -9.96 -33.08 -52.88
N GLY A 231 -10.79 -34.06 -53.15
CA GLY A 231 -10.42 -35.48 -53.28
C GLY A 231 -10.25 -36.26 -51.99
N TRP A 232 -10.60 -35.67 -50.82
CA TRP A 232 -10.52 -36.38 -49.52
C TRP A 232 -11.86 -37.05 -49.15
N LEU A 233 -13.00 -36.62 -49.70
CA LEU A 233 -14.27 -37.28 -49.48
C LEU A 233 -14.54 -38.27 -50.65
N THR A 234 -14.31 -39.56 -50.37
CA THR A 234 -14.43 -40.62 -51.40
C THR A 234 -15.62 -41.54 -51.19
N SER A 235 -16.32 -41.46 -50.08
CA SER A 235 -17.45 -42.29 -49.71
C SER A 235 -18.49 -41.52 -48.89
N GLU A 236 -19.69 -42.07 -48.77
CA GLU A 236 -20.72 -41.50 -47.91
C GLU A 236 -20.21 -41.40 -46.45
N PRO A 237 -20.28 -40.23 -45.85
CA PRO A 237 -19.76 -40.03 -44.50
C PRO A 237 -20.70 -40.64 -43.44
N LYS A 238 -20.11 -41.12 -42.36
CA LYS A 238 -20.85 -41.49 -41.14
C LYS A 238 -21.18 -40.23 -40.36
N TRP A 239 -22.41 -40.09 -39.91
CA TRP A 239 -22.90 -38.95 -39.17
C TRP A 239 -22.82 -39.20 -37.68
N ASN A 240 -22.19 -38.28 -36.96
CA ASN A 240 -22.10 -38.28 -35.50
C ASN A 240 -22.67 -36.96 -35.00
N LEU A 241 -23.58 -37.03 -34.03
CA LEU A 241 -24.22 -35.87 -33.41
C LEU A 241 -23.79 -35.78 -31.94
N VAL A 242 -23.09 -34.72 -31.59
CA VAL A 242 -22.65 -34.47 -30.22
C VAL A 242 -23.60 -33.47 -29.59
N ALA A 243 -24.65 -33.94 -28.93
CA ALA A 243 -25.71 -33.09 -28.41
C ALA A 243 -26.16 -33.55 -27.03
N ASP A 244 -26.57 -32.57 -26.19
CA ASP A 244 -27.23 -32.85 -24.93
C ASP A 244 -28.53 -33.60 -25.16
N PRO A 245 -28.92 -34.53 -24.26
CA PRO A 245 -30.15 -35.30 -24.41
C PRO A 245 -31.41 -34.45 -24.67
N ALA A 246 -31.44 -33.22 -24.15
CA ALA A 246 -32.54 -32.30 -24.32
C ALA A 246 -32.71 -31.86 -25.81
N ASN A 247 -31.63 -31.66 -26.53
CA ASN A 247 -31.59 -31.16 -27.90
C ASN A 247 -31.32 -32.25 -28.93
N ALA A 248 -30.87 -33.41 -28.47
CA ALA A 248 -30.42 -34.50 -29.36
C ALA A 248 -31.52 -34.96 -30.32
N THR A 249 -32.75 -35.19 -29.80
CA THR A 249 -33.90 -35.67 -30.62
C THR A 249 -34.29 -34.67 -31.72
N GLU A 250 -34.29 -33.38 -31.40
CA GLU A 250 -34.60 -32.33 -32.41
C GLU A 250 -33.56 -32.33 -33.51
N TRP A 251 -32.28 -32.27 -33.16
CA TRP A 251 -31.17 -32.24 -34.09
C TRP A 251 -31.02 -33.55 -34.88
N GLU A 252 -31.29 -34.71 -34.28
CA GLU A 252 -31.31 -35.99 -34.98
C GLU A 252 -32.37 -36.04 -36.05
N ASN A 253 -33.57 -35.52 -35.76
CA ASN A 253 -34.66 -35.47 -36.76
C ASN A 253 -34.32 -34.51 -37.93
N VAL A 254 -33.75 -33.32 -37.59
CA VAL A 254 -33.32 -32.37 -38.65
C VAL A 254 -32.20 -32.97 -39.49
N LEU A 255 -31.23 -33.63 -38.90
CA LEU A 255 -30.10 -34.23 -39.60
C LEU A 255 -30.57 -35.43 -40.46
N ARG A 256 -31.44 -36.28 -39.91
CA ARG A 256 -32.03 -37.40 -40.68
C ARG A 256 -32.83 -36.92 -41.90
N ALA A 257 -33.62 -35.86 -41.75
CA ALA A 257 -34.37 -35.26 -42.86
C ALA A 257 -33.44 -34.64 -43.91
N ALA A 258 -32.32 -34.02 -43.48
CA ALA A 258 -31.36 -33.36 -44.36
C ALA A 258 -30.47 -34.37 -45.13
N THR A 259 -30.08 -35.50 -44.52
CA THR A 259 -29.09 -36.41 -45.09
C THR A 259 -29.65 -37.78 -45.50
N GLY A 260 -30.86 -38.12 -45.06
CA GLY A 260 -31.44 -39.45 -45.24
C GLY A 260 -30.79 -40.56 -44.38
N GLY A 261 -29.70 -40.23 -43.70
CA GLY A 261 -28.92 -41.16 -42.89
C GLY A 261 -29.28 -41.17 -41.38
N THR A 262 -28.79 -42.18 -40.68
CA THR A 262 -28.90 -42.23 -39.22
C THR A 262 -27.63 -41.64 -38.58
N ALA A 263 -27.79 -40.86 -37.51
CA ALA A 263 -26.68 -40.31 -36.78
C ALA A 263 -26.43 -41.10 -35.48
N THR A 264 -25.16 -41.27 -35.12
CA THR A 264 -24.78 -41.76 -33.81
C THR A 264 -24.79 -40.61 -32.84
N VAL A 265 -25.66 -40.65 -31.83
CA VAL A 265 -25.74 -39.59 -30.79
C VAL A 265 -24.72 -39.83 -29.70
N ILE A 266 -23.96 -38.83 -29.42
CA ILE A 266 -22.89 -38.84 -28.39
C ILE A 266 -23.13 -37.70 -27.42
N THR A 267 -23.04 -37.97 -26.12
CA THR A 267 -23.20 -36.97 -25.10
C THR A 267 -21.96 -36.05 -25.04
N PRO A 268 -22.14 -34.70 -25.08
CA PRO A 268 -21.02 -33.78 -24.97
C PRO A 268 -20.40 -33.84 -23.60
N PRO A 269 -19.10 -33.52 -23.46
CA PRO A 269 -18.46 -33.38 -22.17
C PRO A 269 -19.07 -32.22 -21.35
N ALA A 270 -19.08 -32.36 -20.04
CA ALA A 270 -19.58 -31.32 -19.16
C ALA A 270 -18.82 -30.01 -19.38
N PRO A 271 -19.46 -28.82 -19.26
CA PRO A 271 -18.79 -27.55 -19.45
C PRO A 271 -17.56 -27.35 -18.55
N VAL A 272 -17.60 -27.88 -17.32
CA VAL A 272 -16.47 -27.83 -16.39
C VAL A 272 -15.29 -28.70 -16.86
N GLU A 273 -15.56 -29.80 -17.53
CA GLU A 273 -14.53 -30.67 -18.12
C GLU A 273 -13.84 -29.98 -19.30
N LEU A 274 -14.62 -29.35 -20.16
CA LEU A 274 -14.08 -28.51 -21.25
C LEU A 274 -13.23 -27.36 -20.69
N ALA A 275 -13.73 -26.68 -19.67
CA ALA A 275 -12.98 -25.61 -19.00
C ALA A 275 -11.65 -26.12 -18.41
N LEU A 276 -11.64 -27.31 -17.84
CA LEU A 276 -10.42 -27.93 -17.32
C LEU A 276 -9.43 -28.28 -18.45
N ARG A 277 -9.92 -28.81 -19.58
CA ARG A 277 -9.09 -29.12 -20.78
C ARG A 277 -8.47 -27.85 -21.34
N THR A 278 -9.29 -26.82 -21.58
CA THR A 278 -8.81 -25.50 -22.01
C THR A 278 -7.73 -24.95 -21.05
N THR A 279 -7.98 -25.05 -19.75
CA THR A 279 -7.04 -24.56 -18.73
C THR A 279 -5.69 -25.30 -18.79
N LYS A 280 -5.70 -26.62 -18.92
CA LYS A 280 -4.47 -27.42 -19.04
C LYS A 280 -3.71 -27.05 -20.30
N ARG A 281 -4.37 -27.03 -21.44
CA ARG A 281 -3.76 -26.68 -22.73
C ARG A 281 -3.19 -25.27 -22.72
N ALA A 282 -3.96 -24.27 -22.24
CA ALA A 282 -3.56 -22.89 -22.24
C ALA A 282 -2.41 -22.61 -21.23
N ALA A 283 -2.32 -23.36 -20.14
CA ALA A 283 -1.24 -23.22 -19.16
C ALA A 283 0.11 -23.68 -19.71
N ASP A 284 0.12 -24.67 -20.61
CA ASP A 284 1.32 -25.25 -21.21
C ASP A 284 1.64 -24.63 -22.59
N ALA A 285 0.68 -23.90 -23.18
CA ALA A 285 0.84 -23.32 -24.51
C ALA A 285 1.85 -22.15 -24.54
N ASP A 286 2.53 -22.01 -25.69
CA ASP A 286 3.42 -20.88 -25.97
C ASP A 286 2.64 -19.55 -25.89
N ALA A 287 3.35 -18.51 -25.45
CA ALA A 287 2.79 -17.16 -25.40
C ALA A 287 2.38 -16.59 -26.77
N LYS A 288 3.04 -17.04 -27.85
CA LYS A 288 2.74 -16.64 -29.21
C LYS A 288 1.40 -17.24 -29.70
N VAL A 289 1.02 -18.39 -29.18
CA VAL A 289 -0.24 -19.08 -29.52
C VAL A 289 -1.36 -18.51 -28.65
N ASN A 290 -1.88 -17.33 -29.01
CA ASN A 290 -2.88 -16.60 -28.23
C ASN A 290 -3.67 -15.66 -29.14
N LEU A 291 -5.01 -15.64 -28.99
CA LEU A 291 -5.90 -14.70 -29.69
C LEU A 291 -5.90 -13.29 -29.07
N LEU A 292 -5.26 -13.12 -27.91
CA LEU A 292 -5.14 -11.81 -27.27
C LEU A 292 -4.11 -10.95 -28.03
N PRO A 293 -4.49 -9.77 -28.58
CA PRO A 293 -3.54 -8.88 -29.24
C PRO A 293 -2.43 -8.44 -28.28
N GLN A 294 -1.20 -8.33 -28.78
CA GLN A 294 -0.02 -8.02 -27.95
C GLN A 294 -0.15 -6.68 -27.24
N GLU A 295 -0.83 -5.70 -27.83
CA GLU A 295 -1.06 -4.40 -27.23
C GLU A 295 -1.91 -4.50 -25.96
N PHE A 296 -2.91 -5.38 -25.95
CA PHE A 296 -3.75 -5.63 -24.77
C PHE A 296 -2.96 -6.37 -23.67
N SER A 297 -2.16 -7.35 -24.07
CA SER A 297 -1.30 -8.07 -23.13
C SER A 297 -0.34 -7.11 -22.41
N ALA A 298 0.33 -6.22 -23.16
CA ALA A 298 1.24 -5.21 -22.60
C ALA A 298 0.48 -4.22 -21.71
N ARG A 299 -0.68 -3.71 -22.17
CA ARG A 299 -1.53 -2.80 -21.41
C ARG A 299 -2.03 -3.42 -20.10
N TYR A 300 -2.46 -4.66 -20.13
CA TYR A 300 -2.95 -5.36 -18.93
C TYR A 300 -1.85 -5.63 -17.92
N HIS A 301 -0.66 -5.96 -18.40
CA HIS A 301 0.52 -6.09 -17.56
C HIS A 301 0.87 -4.76 -16.88
N GLN A 302 0.86 -3.66 -17.65
CA GLN A 302 1.11 -2.33 -17.10
C GLN A 302 0.04 -1.91 -16.08
N GLN A 303 -1.24 -2.10 -16.41
CA GLN A 303 -2.35 -1.81 -15.47
C GLN A 303 -2.24 -2.63 -14.17
N PHE A 304 -1.78 -3.87 -14.25
CA PHE A 304 -1.53 -4.68 -13.05
C PHE A 304 -0.40 -4.10 -12.21
N ILE A 305 0.71 -3.72 -12.82
CA ILE A 305 1.85 -3.09 -12.14
C ILE A 305 1.42 -1.77 -11.52
N ASP A 306 0.73 -0.90 -12.25
CA ASP A 306 0.26 0.40 -11.76
C ASP A 306 -0.67 0.24 -10.55
N ARG A 307 -1.57 -0.73 -10.59
CA ARG A 307 -2.44 -1.05 -9.45
C ARG A 307 -1.65 -1.51 -8.23
N LEU A 308 -0.60 -2.32 -8.44
CA LEU A 308 0.30 -2.73 -7.35
C LEU A 308 1.03 -1.54 -6.74
N TRP A 309 1.58 -0.66 -7.58
CA TRP A 309 2.26 0.55 -7.13
C TRP A 309 1.34 1.48 -6.34
N LEU A 310 0.13 1.73 -6.85
CA LEU A 310 -0.86 2.56 -6.15
C LEU A 310 -1.23 1.97 -4.79
N THR A 311 -1.43 0.66 -4.72
CA THR A 311 -1.73 -0.03 -3.46
C THR A 311 -0.54 0.04 -2.50
N GLY A 312 0.68 -0.20 -3.00
CA GLY A 312 1.93 -0.11 -2.23
C GLY A 312 2.18 1.30 -1.68
N LEU A 313 1.99 2.32 -2.54
CA LEU A 313 2.11 3.73 -2.14
C LEU A 313 1.06 4.11 -1.10
N GLY A 314 -0.17 3.60 -1.25
CA GLY A 314 -1.23 3.77 -0.25
C GLY A 314 -0.84 3.22 1.12
N TRP A 315 -0.27 2.01 1.18
CA TRP A 315 0.23 1.42 2.43
C TRP A 315 1.42 2.20 3.01
N ALA A 316 2.35 2.65 2.15
CA ALA A 316 3.48 3.47 2.59
C ALA A 316 3.00 4.81 3.16
N GLY A 317 2.03 5.46 2.50
CA GLY A 317 1.39 6.68 2.98
C GLY A 317 0.66 6.49 4.32
N ALA A 318 -0.09 5.38 4.47
CA ALA A 318 -0.76 5.05 5.72
C ALA A 318 0.26 4.80 6.86
N ALA A 319 1.32 4.05 6.60
CA ALA A 319 2.39 3.82 7.58
C ALA A 319 3.08 5.13 7.98
N TYR A 320 3.35 6.02 7.02
CA TYR A 320 3.92 7.34 7.29
C TYR A 320 2.97 8.21 8.12
N ALA A 321 1.67 8.20 7.82
CA ALA A 321 0.67 8.94 8.61
C ALA A 321 0.60 8.44 10.06
N VAL A 322 0.66 7.12 10.27
CA VAL A 322 0.72 6.51 11.62
C VAL A 322 2.00 6.93 12.33
N PHE A 323 3.14 6.91 11.64
CA PHE A 323 4.41 7.36 12.21
C PHE A 323 4.35 8.83 12.63
N LEU A 324 3.80 9.72 11.78
CA LEU A 324 3.57 11.13 12.11
C LEU A 324 2.65 11.29 13.33
N ALA A 325 1.56 10.53 13.39
CA ALA A 325 0.65 10.57 14.54
C ALA A 325 1.37 10.17 15.84
N ILE A 326 2.16 9.11 15.82
CA ILE A 326 2.97 8.69 16.97
C ILE A 326 3.99 9.77 17.36
N TYR A 327 4.65 10.36 16.35
CA TYR A 327 5.61 11.44 16.59
C TYR A 327 4.95 12.65 17.25
N PHE A 328 3.82 13.13 16.74
CA PHE A 328 3.10 14.26 17.34
C PHE A 328 2.54 13.93 18.72
N CYS A 329 2.06 12.71 18.95
CA CYS A 329 1.66 12.25 20.28
C CYS A 329 2.86 12.28 21.27
N ALA A 330 4.02 11.81 20.84
CA ALA A 330 5.23 11.82 21.68
C ALA A 330 5.71 13.24 21.98
N VAL A 331 5.69 14.14 20.98
CA VAL A 331 6.04 15.56 21.18
C VAL A 331 5.03 16.24 22.08
N GLY A 332 3.73 16.02 21.87
CA GLY A 332 2.67 16.56 22.73
C GLY A 332 2.79 16.07 24.18
N PHE A 333 3.08 14.78 24.38
CA PHE A 333 3.30 14.21 25.68
C PHE A 333 4.53 14.84 26.40
N ARG A 334 5.63 15.04 25.66
CA ARG A 334 6.80 15.74 26.21
C ARG A 334 6.53 17.20 26.52
N GLY A 335 5.77 17.89 25.67
CA GLY A 335 5.32 19.25 25.93
C GLY A 335 4.46 19.35 27.20
N TRP A 336 3.54 18.41 27.38
CA TRP A 336 2.73 18.33 28.59
C TRP A 336 3.56 18.08 29.85
N GLN A 337 4.55 17.20 29.80
CA GLN A 337 5.51 16.98 30.92
C GLN A 337 6.33 18.24 31.18
N ALA A 338 6.81 18.95 30.16
CA ALA A 338 7.58 20.19 30.33
C ALA A 338 6.77 21.28 31.03
N HIS A 339 5.50 21.48 30.63
CA HIS A 339 4.62 22.42 31.35
C HIS A 339 4.37 22.04 32.80
N GLY A 340 4.28 20.75 33.10
CA GLY A 340 4.19 20.28 34.49
C GLY A 340 5.43 20.64 35.31
N VAL A 341 6.61 20.51 34.73
CA VAL A 341 7.87 20.90 35.40
C VAL A 341 7.99 22.41 35.51
N GLU A 342 7.66 23.18 34.47
CA GLU A 342 7.67 24.65 34.53
C GLU A 342 6.75 25.20 35.64
N SER A 343 5.56 24.64 35.79
CA SER A 343 4.64 25.04 36.84
C SER A 343 5.20 24.75 38.25
N GLN A 344 5.88 23.63 38.45
CA GLN A 344 6.56 23.29 39.72
C GLN A 344 7.74 24.22 39.97
N VAL A 345 8.54 24.55 38.96
CA VAL A 345 9.65 25.50 39.08
C VAL A 345 9.13 26.91 39.41
N ALA A 346 8.05 27.34 38.77
CA ALA A 346 7.41 28.62 39.07
C ALA A 346 6.92 28.70 40.56
N ALA A 347 6.28 27.62 41.03
CA ALA A 347 5.82 27.54 42.42
C ALA A 347 6.99 27.58 43.42
N ILE A 348 8.09 26.88 43.13
CA ILE A 348 9.31 26.90 43.98
C ILE A 348 9.98 28.26 43.92
N SER A 349 10.08 28.90 42.76
CA SER A 349 10.65 30.23 42.57
C SER A 349 9.91 31.29 43.38
N GLN A 350 8.58 31.25 43.40
CA GLN A 350 7.77 32.15 44.18
C GLN A 350 7.99 31.95 45.69
N SER A 351 8.10 30.70 46.15
CA SER A 351 8.41 30.36 47.53
C SER A 351 9.81 30.84 47.92
N TYR A 352 10.78 30.66 47.02
CA TYR A 352 12.16 31.14 47.26
C TYR A 352 12.24 32.65 47.35
N THR A 353 11.55 33.40 46.50
CA THR A 353 11.50 34.88 46.55
C THR A 353 10.88 35.34 47.84
N ASN A 354 9.81 34.73 48.33
CA ASN A 354 9.19 35.05 49.63
C ASN A 354 10.14 34.81 50.79
N VAL A 355 10.93 33.72 50.77
CA VAL A 355 11.92 33.42 51.82
C VAL A 355 13.06 34.43 51.81
N VAL A 356 13.56 34.84 50.67
CA VAL A 356 14.62 35.86 50.55
C VAL A 356 14.13 37.22 51.07
N GLU A 357 12.89 37.62 50.71
CA GLU A 357 12.28 38.87 51.22
C GLU A 357 12.08 38.81 52.75
N LEU A 358 11.61 37.67 53.28
CA LEU A 358 11.44 37.48 54.70
C LEU A 358 12.80 37.56 55.48
N LYS A 359 13.86 36.96 54.90
CA LYS A 359 15.24 37.02 55.46
C LYS A 359 15.77 38.44 55.44
N ALA A 360 15.54 39.22 54.39
CA ALA A 360 15.93 40.61 54.30
C ALA A 360 15.18 41.46 55.36
N LYS A 361 13.89 41.29 55.52
CA LYS A 361 13.08 41.95 56.54
C LYS A 361 13.58 41.58 57.96
N TYR A 362 13.91 40.33 58.21
CA TYR A 362 14.42 39.85 59.46
C TYR A 362 15.78 40.51 59.81
N ALA A 363 16.69 40.60 58.83
CA ALA A 363 17.98 41.24 59.00
C ALA A 363 17.83 42.72 59.38
N VAL A 364 16.93 43.45 58.69
CA VAL A 364 16.68 44.89 59.05
C VAL A 364 16.06 45.06 60.46
N LEU A 365 15.15 44.14 60.80
CA LEU A 365 14.56 44.18 62.17
C LEU A 365 15.60 43.87 63.28
N GLN A 366 16.52 42.94 63.03
CA GLN A 366 17.60 42.59 63.94
C GLN A 366 18.56 43.76 64.11
N GLU A 367 18.92 44.44 63.01
CA GLU A 367 19.76 45.65 63.08
C GLU A 367 19.08 46.77 63.87
N ARG A 368 17.81 47.04 63.65
CA ARG A 368 17.04 48.02 64.46
C ARG A 368 16.94 47.65 65.91
N ALA A 369 16.80 46.35 66.23
CA ALA A 369 16.74 45.91 67.63
C ALA A 369 18.10 46.11 68.36
N GLN A 370 19.20 45.88 67.64
CA GLN A 370 20.55 46.15 68.19
C GLN A 370 20.79 47.63 68.42
N LEU A 371 20.41 48.50 67.47
CA LEU A 371 20.59 49.96 67.65
C LEU A 371 19.72 50.56 68.71
N LYS A 372 18.60 49.94 69.11
CA LYS A 372 17.69 50.44 70.15
C LYS A 372 18.37 50.62 71.52
N TYR A 373 19.32 49.79 71.86
CA TYR A 373 19.98 49.80 73.16
C TYR A 373 21.41 50.42 73.13
N ALA A 374 21.96 50.62 71.90
CA ALA A 374 23.30 51.17 71.73
C ALA A 374 23.52 52.54 72.49
N ALA A 375 22.53 53.42 72.36
CA ALA A 375 22.58 54.70 73.01
C ALA A 375 22.64 54.63 74.59
N LEU A 376 21.94 53.63 75.16
CA LEU A 376 21.95 53.39 76.60
C LEU A 376 23.28 52.80 77.05
N ASP A 377 23.86 51.90 76.29
CA ASP A 377 25.17 51.33 76.61
C ASP A 377 26.29 52.37 76.49
N VAL A 378 26.21 53.21 75.43
CA VAL A 378 27.14 54.38 75.34
C VAL A 378 27.02 55.28 76.56
N TRP A 379 25.77 55.62 76.94
CA TRP A 379 25.58 56.47 78.13
C TRP A 379 26.16 55.84 79.40
N LYS A 380 25.94 54.54 79.61
CA LYS A 380 26.50 53.81 80.73
C LYS A 380 28.04 53.86 80.78
N VAL A 381 28.68 53.61 79.63
CA VAL A 381 30.13 53.63 79.45
C VAL A 381 30.69 55.05 79.77
N VAL A 382 30.12 56.11 79.20
CA VAL A 382 30.53 57.45 79.38
C VAL A 382 30.38 57.84 80.87
N ALA A 383 29.25 57.52 81.52
CA ALA A 383 29.03 57.80 82.93
C ALA A 383 30.02 57.07 83.86
N GLN A 384 30.41 55.84 83.52
CA GLN A 384 31.39 55.06 84.33
C GLN A 384 32.84 55.54 84.20
N GLN A 385 33.20 56.13 83.07
CA GLN A 385 34.59 56.53 82.77
C GLN A 385 34.85 58.00 83.05
N THR A 386 33.81 58.80 83.33
CA THR A 386 33.98 60.25 83.59
C THR A 386 34.69 60.49 84.92
N PRO A 387 35.90 61.05 84.93
CA PRO A 387 36.66 61.27 86.18
C PRO A 387 36.12 62.45 86.98
N PRO A 388 36.31 62.46 88.24
CA PRO A 388 35.92 63.62 89.11
C PRO A 388 36.68 64.89 88.71
N GLY A 389 35.92 65.96 88.47
CA GLY A 389 36.46 67.25 88.00
C GLY A 389 36.25 67.55 86.55
N LEU A 390 35.74 66.62 85.81
CA LEU A 390 35.31 66.77 84.37
C LEU A 390 33.79 66.85 84.31
N THR A 391 33.25 67.92 83.71
CA THR A 391 31.81 68.08 83.60
C THR A 391 31.39 67.89 82.14
N VAL A 392 30.54 66.82 81.87
CA VAL A 392 29.91 66.62 80.57
C VAL A 392 28.62 67.45 80.57
N GLN A 393 28.54 68.42 79.68
CA GLN A 393 27.40 69.36 79.58
C GLN A 393 26.40 68.87 78.53
N ARG A 394 26.89 68.23 77.42
CA ARG A 394 26.06 67.73 76.38
C ARG A 394 26.60 66.43 75.85
N MET A 395 25.70 65.49 75.64
CA MET A 395 25.96 64.25 74.98
C MET A 395 24.98 64.15 73.79
N GLY A 396 25.51 63.98 72.63
CA GLY A 396 24.76 63.76 71.38
C GLY A 396 25.09 62.42 70.81
N PHE A 397 24.05 61.62 70.38
CA PHE A 397 24.22 60.35 69.71
C PHE A 397 23.47 60.44 68.42
N THR A 398 24.19 60.49 67.32
CA THR A 398 23.64 60.69 65.98
C THR A 398 23.89 59.44 65.05
N GLU A 399 22.97 59.16 64.17
CA GLU A 399 23.05 58.05 63.20
C GLU A 399 23.24 56.65 63.83
N GLY A 400 22.96 56.53 65.13
CA GLY A 400 23.13 55.27 65.89
C GLY A 400 24.57 54.79 66.05
N GLN A 401 25.56 55.59 65.64
CA GLN A 401 26.98 55.19 65.63
C GLN A 401 27.91 56.29 66.14
N ARG A 402 27.57 57.56 65.95
CA ARG A 402 28.47 58.69 66.31
C ARG A 402 28.08 59.29 67.60
N LEU A 403 29.05 59.26 68.58
CA LEU A 403 28.96 59.91 69.87
C LEU A 403 29.67 61.24 69.80
N ALA A 404 29.00 62.30 70.19
CA ALA A 404 29.56 63.62 70.41
C ALA A 404 29.37 64.03 71.90
N LEU A 405 30.44 64.30 72.57
CA LEU A 405 30.46 64.81 73.95
C LEU A 405 30.98 66.21 73.94
N SER A 406 30.44 67.07 74.84
CA SER A 406 31.00 68.35 75.07
C SER A 406 30.84 68.73 76.57
N GLY A 407 31.78 69.41 77.08
CA GLY A 407 31.79 69.78 78.50
C GLY A 407 32.80 70.85 78.84
N SER A 408 32.97 71.08 80.18
CA SER A 408 33.94 72.04 80.72
C SER A 408 34.77 71.45 81.81
N THR A 409 36.00 71.93 81.98
CA THR A 409 36.93 71.54 83.03
C THR A 409 37.82 72.78 83.43
N THR A 410 38.58 72.72 84.50
CA THR A 410 39.55 73.74 84.87
C THR A 410 40.84 73.56 84.05
N ALA A 411 41.57 74.64 83.79
CA ALA A 411 42.76 74.65 82.94
C ALA A 411 43.83 73.64 83.37
N ASP A 412 43.92 73.34 84.73
CA ASP A 412 44.87 72.36 85.28
C ASP A 412 44.53 70.91 85.02
N MET A 413 43.30 70.62 84.56
CA MET A 413 42.76 69.27 84.33
C MET A 413 42.79 68.79 82.87
N VAL A 414 43.51 69.46 81.98
CA VAL A 414 43.57 69.06 80.53
C VAL A 414 44.20 67.67 80.35
N ASN A 415 45.17 67.29 81.16
CA ASN A 415 45.75 65.94 81.13
C ASN A 415 44.71 64.88 81.52
N THR A 416 43.82 65.21 82.47
CA THR A 416 42.73 64.32 82.88
C THR A 416 41.71 64.11 81.74
N LEU A 417 41.48 65.13 80.89
CA LEU A 417 40.67 65.06 79.75
C LEU A 417 41.29 64.15 78.69
N LEU A 418 42.60 64.20 78.42
CA LEU A 418 43.29 63.30 77.48
C LEU A 418 43.27 61.86 78.02
N ASN A 419 43.44 61.65 79.30
CA ASN A 419 43.33 60.31 79.91
C ASN A 419 41.88 59.75 79.77
N PHE A 420 40.86 60.62 79.87
CA PHE A 420 39.49 60.25 79.71
C PHE A 420 39.21 59.79 78.21
N ASP A 421 39.76 60.49 77.23
CA ASP A 421 39.67 60.09 75.84
C ASP A 421 40.36 58.72 75.64
N GLU A 422 41.52 58.51 76.16
CA GLU A 422 42.25 57.25 76.13
C GLU A 422 41.49 56.11 76.85
N ALA A 423 40.89 56.39 77.99
CA ALA A 423 40.07 55.44 78.73
C ALA A 423 38.80 55.03 77.98
N LEU A 424 38.13 56.00 77.33
CA LEU A 424 36.99 55.72 76.47
C LEU A 424 37.37 54.80 75.29
N ARG A 425 38.46 55.09 74.60
CA ARG A 425 38.99 54.26 73.48
C ARG A 425 39.35 52.85 73.92
N LYS A 426 39.90 52.66 75.12
CA LYS A 426 40.27 51.32 75.60
C LYS A 426 39.10 50.56 76.21
N THR A 427 37.91 51.16 76.26
CA THR A 427 36.77 50.53 76.89
C THR A 427 36.26 49.37 76.02
N GLN A 428 36.15 48.23 76.70
CA GLN A 428 35.59 47.01 76.09
C GLN A 428 34.21 46.69 76.69
N VAL A 429 33.27 46.39 75.84
CA VAL A 429 31.96 45.87 76.27
C VAL A 429 31.85 44.43 75.77
N ASN A 430 31.64 43.50 76.70
CA ASN A 430 31.61 42.06 76.39
C ASN A 430 32.89 41.50 75.71
N GLY A 431 34.08 42.06 76.09
CA GLY A 431 35.39 41.61 75.59
C GLY A 431 35.76 42.11 74.18
N GLN A 432 34.97 43.02 73.60
CA GLN A 432 35.26 43.65 72.33
C GLN A 432 35.41 45.17 72.50
N PRO A 433 36.29 45.81 71.69
CA PRO A 433 36.41 47.25 71.68
C PRO A 433 35.07 47.88 71.28
N PHE A 434 34.65 48.87 72.16
CA PHE A 434 33.33 49.47 71.98
C PHE A 434 33.33 50.64 70.98
N PHE A 435 34.44 51.35 70.90
CA PHE A 435 34.64 52.48 69.99
C PHE A 435 35.64 52.11 68.86
N ASP A 436 35.48 52.71 67.71
CA ASP A 436 36.43 52.53 66.61
C ASP A 436 37.72 53.29 66.88
N LEU A 437 38.82 52.53 67.06
CA LEU A 437 40.15 53.07 67.31
C LEU A 437 40.75 53.81 66.10
N LEU A 438 40.19 53.58 64.90
CA LEU A 438 40.67 54.16 63.65
C LEU A 438 39.94 55.44 63.26
N SER A 439 38.72 55.66 63.75
CA SER A 439 38.04 56.93 63.56
C SER A 439 38.66 57.95 64.50
N GLY A 440 39.38 58.88 63.94
CA GLY A 440 40.10 59.88 64.71
C GLY A 440 39.21 60.61 65.73
N SER A 441 39.32 60.22 66.97
CA SER A 441 38.73 61.02 68.05
C SER A 441 39.52 62.34 68.17
N HIS A 442 38.83 63.41 67.99
CA HIS A 442 39.41 64.72 68.13
C HIS A 442 38.87 65.39 69.39
N VAL A 443 39.73 65.42 70.38
CA VAL A 443 39.48 66.24 71.54
C VAL A 443 39.97 67.66 71.24
N ASN A 444 39.06 68.59 71.20
CA ASN A 444 39.41 70.02 71.04
C ASN A 444 39.18 70.77 72.35
N PRO A 445 40.23 70.97 73.07
CA PRO A 445 40.16 71.85 74.27
C PRO A 445 40.35 73.30 73.88
N VAL A 446 39.47 74.17 74.34
CA VAL A 446 39.56 75.62 74.13
C VAL A 446 39.57 76.24 75.47
N THR A 447 40.71 76.82 75.87
CA THR A 447 40.90 77.47 77.18
C THR A 447 40.68 78.96 77.08
N GLN A 448 39.74 79.53 77.90
CA GLN A 448 39.50 80.99 78.04
C GLN A 448 39.28 81.30 79.51
N GLY A 449 40.04 82.26 80.06
CA GLY A 449 39.84 82.83 81.43
C GLY A 449 39.84 81.87 82.62
N GLY A 450 40.68 80.83 82.60
CA GLY A 450 40.78 79.87 83.70
C GLY A 450 39.85 78.63 83.60
N SER A 451 38.95 78.52 82.65
CA SER A 451 38.15 77.34 82.34
C SER A 451 38.42 76.85 80.91
N THR A 452 38.45 75.52 80.75
CA THR A 452 38.62 74.87 79.41
C THR A 452 37.32 74.19 78.98
N THR A 453 36.79 74.60 77.84
CA THR A 453 35.69 73.87 77.20
C THR A 453 36.27 72.83 76.28
N TRP A 454 35.64 71.69 76.17
CA TRP A 454 36.13 70.60 75.37
C TRP A 454 34.99 69.95 74.57
N SER A 455 35.33 69.39 73.43
CA SER A 455 34.43 68.52 72.61
C SER A 455 35.20 67.30 72.17
N LEU A 456 34.52 66.19 72.22
CA LEU A 456 35.00 64.87 71.80
C LEU A 456 33.99 64.23 70.87
N THR A 457 34.44 63.71 69.74
CA THR A 457 33.61 62.94 68.80
C THR A 457 34.28 61.60 68.58
N THR A 458 33.53 60.50 68.72
CA THR A 458 34.00 59.15 68.45
C THR A 458 32.89 58.30 67.86
N GLU A 459 33.25 57.29 67.09
CA GLU A 459 32.29 56.36 66.46
C GLU A 459 32.34 54.99 67.16
N LEU A 460 31.15 54.35 67.24
CA LEU A 460 31.07 52.99 67.77
C LEU A 460 31.57 52.01 66.70
N LEU A 461 32.37 51.04 67.16
CA LEU A 461 32.77 49.92 66.27
C LEU A 461 31.59 48.99 66.02
N HIS A 462 31.09 49.01 64.79
CA HIS A 462 30.12 48.00 64.34
C HIS A 462 30.87 46.67 64.24
N THR A 463 30.83 45.83 65.20
CA THR A 463 31.19 44.43 65.00
C THR A 463 30.07 43.75 64.36
N GLU A 464 30.25 43.44 63.04
CA GLU A 464 29.43 42.43 62.39
C GLU A 464 29.55 41.13 63.17
N ARG A 465 28.58 40.86 64.02
CA ARG A 465 28.45 39.52 64.56
C ARG A 465 28.06 38.62 63.42
N SER A 466 29.00 37.86 62.88
CA SER A 466 28.75 36.68 62.13
C SER A 466 27.72 35.84 62.86
N ALA A 467 26.51 35.76 62.38
CA ALA A 467 25.52 34.84 62.90
C ALA A 467 26.02 33.40 62.73
N PRO A 468 25.78 32.48 63.66
CA PRO A 468 26.10 31.05 63.48
C PRO A 468 25.35 30.37 62.40
#